data_ad1873e0b2a1d7876eb36f2415fe3a0e
#
_entry.id   ad1873e0b2a1d7876eb36f2415fe3a0e
#
_cell.length_a   1.000
_cell.length_b   1.000
_cell.length_c   1.000
_cell.angle_alpha   90.00
_cell.angle_beta   90.00
_cell.angle_gamma   90.00
#
_symmetry.space_group_name_H-M   'P 1'
#
loop_
_entity.id
_entity.type
_entity.pdbx_description
1 polymer ?
#
loop_
_entity_poly.entity_id
_entity_poly.type
_entity_poly.pdbx_seq_one_letter_code
_entity_poly.pdbx_strand_id
1 'polypeptide(L)'
;MEGYIPHDELTHGREGRERQLAGFIDLVRDMAWLGVEILCSNLMPDDDWTRTTTTAPERGGALATAFDAADLDPSPGRGGPITAARLWDNLAWFLDRIVPLAEKEGVKLALHPDDPPMSPLKHQERIVIHPRRSSECFG
;
A
#
# COMPACT_ATOMS: atom_id res chain seq x y z
N MET A 1 -8.40 -8.21 7.86
CA MET A 1 -7.64 -7.36 8.80
C MET A 1 -6.96 -6.28 7.99
N GLU A 2 -6.94 -5.07 8.47
CA GLU A 2 -6.21 -3.94 7.90
C GLU A 2 -5.43 -3.28 9.03
N GLY A 3 -4.19 -2.88 8.77
CA GLY A 3 -3.33 -2.26 9.76
C GLY A 3 -1.97 -1.93 9.17
N TYR A 4 -1.20 -1.09 9.87
CA TYR A 4 0.14 -0.74 9.42
C TYR A 4 1.07 -1.93 9.58
N ILE A 5 1.57 -2.40 8.46
CA ILE A 5 2.63 -3.41 8.38
C ILE A 5 3.83 -2.71 7.72
N PRO A 6 5.00 -2.68 8.35
CA PRO A 6 6.18 -2.07 7.75
C PRO A 6 6.49 -2.72 6.40
N HIS A 7 6.51 -1.92 5.33
CA HIS A 7 6.74 -2.40 3.96
C HIS A 7 7.61 -1.47 3.10
N ASP A 8 8.20 -0.45 3.70
CA ASP A 8 8.98 0.58 2.99
C ASP A 8 10.13 -0.01 2.17
N GLU A 9 10.88 -0.95 2.75
CA GLU A 9 11.99 -1.61 2.06
C GLU A 9 11.50 -2.52 0.93
N LEU A 10 10.36 -3.15 1.14
CA LEU A 10 9.69 -3.99 0.15
C LEU A 10 9.20 -3.13 -1.02
N THR A 11 8.48 -2.05 -0.72
CA THR A 11 7.93 -1.13 -1.73
C THR A 11 9.04 -0.51 -2.59
N HIS A 12 10.14 -0.11 -1.98
CA HIS A 12 11.29 0.47 -2.70
C HIS A 12 12.28 -0.56 -3.24
N GLY A 13 12.13 -1.85 -2.92
CA GLY A 13 13.02 -2.93 -3.35
C GLY A 13 14.44 -2.80 -2.78
N ARG A 14 14.56 -2.36 -1.53
CA ARG A 14 15.82 -2.10 -0.82
C ARG A 14 16.32 -3.33 -0.05
N GLU A 15 17.55 -3.21 0.48
CA GLU A 15 18.07 -4.13 1.48
C GLU A 15 17.13 -4.15 2.70
N GLY A 16 16.79 -5.36 3.19
CA GLY A 16 15.84 -5.52 4.30
C GLY A 16 14.42 -5.92 3.87
N ARG A 17 14.09 -5.89 2.56
CA ARG A 17 12.79 -6.33 2.05
C ARG A 17 12.46 -7.78 2.41
N GLU A 18 13.47 -8.65 2.51
CA GLU A 18 13.31 -10.05 2.91
C GLU A 18 12.87 -10.15 4.38
N ARG A 19 13.34 -9.27 5.25
CA ARG A 19 12.91 -9.20 6.65
C ARG A 19 11.45 -8.73 6.76
N GLN A 20 11.07 -7.75 5.94
CA GLN A 20 9.66 -7.29 5.90
C GLN A 20 8.75 -8.37 5.32
N LEU A 21 9.19 -9.09 4.28
CA LEU A 21 8.46 -10.26 3.77
C LEU A 21 8.29 -11.34 4.84
N ALA A 22 9.31 -11.62 5.65
CA ALA A 22 9.19 -12.57 6.75
C ALA A 22 8.09 -12.16 7.74
N GLY A 23 7.98 -10.86 8.05
CA GLY A 23 6.88 -10.35 8.88
C GLY A 23 5.49 -10.56 8.26
N PHE A 24 5.35 -10.41 6.94
CA PHE A 24 4.11 -10.75 6.24
C PHE A 24 3.81 -12.26 6.28
N ILE A 25 4.81 -13.09 6.13
CA ILE A 25 4.69 -14.56 6.23
C ILE A 25 4.16 -14.97 7.60
N ASP A 26 4.74 -14.43 8.66
CA ASP A 26 4.32 -14.73 10.04
C ASP A 26 2.89 -14.23 10.28
N LEU A 27 2.56 -13.01 9.80
CA LEU A 27 1.20 -12.47 9.90
C LEU A 27 0.17 -13.37 9.21
N VAL A 28 0.44 -13.84 7.98
CA VAL A 28 -0.49 -14.72 7.24
C VAL A 28 -0.74 -16.02 8.02
N ARG A 29 0.29 -16.60 8.63
CA ARG A 29 0.17 -17.80 9.48
C ARG A 29 -0.66 -17.54 10.74
N ASP A 30 -0.40 -16.43 11.42
CA ASP A 30 -1.15 -16.03 12.61
C ASP A 30 -2.61 -15.77 12.27
N MET A 31 -2.90 -15.13 11.13
CA MET A 31 -4.26 -14.91 10.64
C MET A 31 -4.98 -16.24 10.38
N ALA A 32 -4.32 -17.18 9.71
CA ALA A 32 -4.87 -18.50 9.44
C ALA A 32 -5.20 -19.23 10.76
N TRP A 33 -4.28 -19.19 11.73
CA TRP A 33 -4.50 -19.79 13.05
C TRP A 33 -5.68 -19.15 13.80
N LEU A 34 -5.88 -17.83 13.65
CA LEU A 34 -6.99 -17.07 14.25
C LEU A 34 -8.30 -17.15 13.45
N GLY A 35 -8.32 -17.80 12.29
CA GLY A 35 -9.49 -17.86 11.41
C GLY A 35 -9.81 -16.54 10.71
N VAL A 36 -8.83 -15.66 10.53
CA VAL A 36 -9.00 -14.40 9.79
C VAL A 36 -8.67 -14.63 8.32
N GLU A 37 -9.69 -14.59 7.47
CA GLU A 37 -9.60 -15.06 6.09
C GLU A 37 -9.05 -14.04 5.08
N ILE A 38 -9.04 -12.74 5.41
CA ILE A 38 -8.69 -11.68 4.45
C ILE A 38 -7.65 -10.73 5.06
N LEU A 39 -6.52 -10.59 4.37
CA LEU A 39 -5.52 -9.55 4.61
C LEU A 39 -5.64 -8.46 3.54
N CYS A 40 -6.02 -7.26 3.96
CA CYS A 40 -5.96 -6.07 3.11
C CYS A 40 -4.65 -5.33 3.37
N SER A 41 -3.88 -5.11 2.31
CA SER A 41 -2.61 -4.37 2.35
C SER A 41 -2.51 -3.42 1.17
N ASN A 42 -1.63 -2.44 1.25
CA ASN A 42 -1.29 -1.54 0.15
C ASN A 42 0.19 -1.63 -0.19
N LEU A 43 0.60 -1.02 -1.29
CA LEU A 43 1.99 -0.87 -1.71
C LEU A 43 2.31 0.61 -1.97
N MET A 44 1.66 1.52 -1.25
CA MET A 44 1.90 2.95 -1.37
C MET A 44 3.31 3.30 -0.88
N PRO A 45 4.12 4.01 -1.68
CA PRO A 45 5.42 4.45 -1.20
C PRO A 45 5.27 5.52 -0.12
N ASP A 46 5.95 5.37 1.00
CA ASP A 46 6.16 6.27 2.14
C ASP A 46 4.91 6.84 2.81
N ASP A 47 4.21 7.77 2.15
CA ASP A 47 3.13 8.54 2.75
C ASP A 47 1.76 7.95 2.39
N ASP A 48 1.36 6.95 3.15
CA ASP A 48 0.01 6.38 3.08
C ASP A 48 -1.03 7.43 3.50
N TRP A 49 -2.15 7.47 2.79
CA TRP A 49 -3.29 8.32 3.12
C TRP A 49 -2.93 9.80 3.34
N THR A 50 -2.15 10.36 2.42
CA THR A 50 -1.79 11.78 2.46
C THR A 50 -3.03 12.66 2.54
N ARG A 51 -3.05 13.57 3.51
CA ARG A 51 -4.10 14.58 3.69
C ARG A 51 -3.50 15.97 3.76
N THR A 52 -4.21 16.96 3.20
CA THR A 52 -3.79 18.37 3.24
C THR A 52 -4.43 19.11 4.41
N THR A 53 -5.54 18.59 4.95
CA THR A 53 -6.16 19.08 6.18
C THR A 53 -6.79 17.97 7.00
N THR A 54 -6.83 18.14 8.31
CA THR A 54 -7.52 17.26 9.26
C THR A 54 -8.75 17.93 9.90
N THR A 55 -9.09 19.14 9.44
CA THR A 55 -10.14 19.99 10.05
C THR A 55 -11.11 20.53 9.02
N ALA A 56 -11.33 19.82 7.92
CA ALA A 56 -12.36 20.18 6.94
C ALA A 56 -13.74 20.13 7.59
N PRO A 57 -14.52 21.24 7.55
CA PRO A 57 -15.83 21.28 8.19
C PRO A 57 -16.84 20.42 7.43
N GLU A 58 -17.60 19.63 8.18
CA GLU A 58 -18.67 18.77 7.69
C GLU A 58 -20.02 19.14 8.34
N ARG A 59 -21.11 18.56 7.82
CA ARG A 59 -22.44 18.78 8.36
C ARG A 59 -22.50 18.46 9.86
N GLY A 60 -23.32 19.24 10.61
CA GLY A 60 -23.49 19.05 12.04
C GLY A 60 -22.30 19.51 12.89
N GLY A 61 -21.33 20.22 12.31
CA GLY A 61 -20.16 20.71 13.02
C GLY A 61 -19.06 19.66 13.20
N ALA A 62 -19.16 18.51 12.53
CA ALA A 62 -18.08 17.52 12.49
C ALA A 62 -16.87 18.03 11.71
N LEU A 63 -15.71 17.50 12.02
CA LEU A 63 -14.48 17.73 11.27
C LEU A 63 -14.03 16.44 10.61
N ALA A 64 -13.56 16.53 9.35
CA ALA A 64 -13.04 15.42 8.58
C ALA A 64 -11.64 15.70 8.06
N THR A 65 -10.97 14.65 7.62
CA THR A 65 -9.74 14.79 6.83
C THR A 65 -10.11 15.03 5.37
N ALA A 66 -9.33 15.87 4.66
CA ALA A 66 -9.51 16.08 3.24
C ALA A 66 -8.15 16.20 2.52
N PHE A 67 -8.19 15.98 1.21
CA PHE A 67 -7.06 16.15 0.33
C PHE A 67 -7.43 17.13 -0.80
N ASP A 68 -6.64 18.19 -0.94
CA ASP A 68 -6.66 19.09 -2.10
C ASP A 68 -5.25 19.15 -2.69
N ALA A 69 -5.12 18.83 -3.97
CA ALA A 69 -3.84 18.84 -4.64
C ALA A 69 -3.19 20.23 -4.70
N ALA A 70 -4.00 21.29 -4.64
CA ALA A 70 -3.50 22.69 -4.62
C ALA A 70 -2.80 23.04 -3.30
N ASP A 71 -3.17 22.38 -2.22
CA ASP A 71 -2.61 22.59 -0.87
C ASP A 71 -1.50 21.57 -0.52
N LEU A 72 -1.14 20.71 -1.46
CA LEU A 72 -0.13 19.69 -1.22
C LEU A 72 1.26 20.32 -1.06
N ASP A 73 1.94 19.94 0.03
CA ASP A 73 3.36 20.23 0.20
C ASP A 73 4.17 19.58 -0.94
N PRO A 74 4.86 20.38 -1.79
CA PRO A 74 5.60 19.89 -2.94
C PRO A 74 6.90 19.15 -2.57
N SER A 75 7.27 19.08 -1.30
CA SER A 75 8.47 18.40 -0.84
C SER A 75 8.46 16.93 -1.25
N PRO A 76 9.60 16.36 -1.67
CA PRO A 76 9.69 14.94 -1.99
C PRO A 76 9.30 14.04 -0.82
N GLY A 77 8.73 12.88 -1.10
CA GLY A 77 8.48 11.83 -0.12
C GLY A 77 9.80 11.31 0.50
N ARG A 78 9.72 10.78 1.71
CA ARG A 78 10.91 10.38 2.51
C ARG A 78 11.77 9.31 1.85
N GLY A 79 11.15 8.39 1.10
CA GLY A 79 11.84 7.32 0.39
C GLY A 79 12.57 7.76 -0.88
N GLY A 80 12.38 9.01 -1.30
CA GLY A 80 12.88 9.50 -2.58
C GLY A 80 12.05 9.04 -3.78
N PRO A 81 12.41 9.49 -4.99
CA PRO A 81 11.64 9.20 -6.19
C PRO A 81 11.65 7.70 -6.53
N ILE A 82 10.51 7.20 -6.96
CA ILE A 82 10.33 5.83 -7.45
C ILE A 82 9.43 5.83 -8.69
N THR A 83 9.74 4.99 -9.66
CA THR A 83 8.97 4.86 -10.91
C THR A 83 7.90 3.77 -10.81
N ALA A 84 6.84 3.90 -11.62
CA ALA A 84 5.80 2.87 -11.70
C ALA A 84 6.36 1.50 -12.11
N ALA A 85 7.30 1.46 -13.06
CA ALA A 85 7.96 0.21 -13.46
C ALA A 85 8.64 -0.47 -12.27
N ARG A 86 9.36 0.29 -11.46
CA ARG A 86 10.02 -0.26 -10.26
C ARG A 86 9.01 -0.74 -9.22
N LEU A 87 7.90 -0.02 -9.04
CA LEU A 87 6.83 -0.46 -8.14
C LEU A 87 6.18 -1.76 -8.61
N TRP A 88 5.93 -1.91 -9.93
CA TRP A 88 5.42 -3.15 -10.50
C TRP A 88 6.38 -4.33 -10.30
N ASP A 89 7.68 -4.13 -10.53
CA ASP A 89 8.71 -5.17 -10.28
C ASP A 89 8.73 -5.59 -8.80
N ASN A 90 8.64 -4.62 -7.88
CA ASN A 90 8.66 -4.90 -6.44
C ASN A 90 7.37 -5.59 -5.97
N LEU A 91 6.21 -5.19 -6.51
CA LEU A 91 4.93 -5.86 -6.25
C LEU A 91 4.96 -7.31 -6.77
N ALA A 92 5.42 -7.54 -8.00
CA ALA A 92 5.54 -8.88 -8.55
C ALA A 92 6.47 -9.74 -7.68
N TRP A 93 7.64 -9.21 -7.29
CA TRP A 93 8.57 -9.89 -6.39
C TRP A 93 7.94 -10.32 -5.06
N PHE A 94 7.08 -9.45 -4.50
CA PHE A 94 6.35 -9.74 -3.26
C PHE A 94 5.27 -10.80 -3.47
N LEU A 95 4.44 -10.63 -4.51
CA LEU A 95 3.33 -11.55 -4.79
C LEU A 95 3.82 -12.97 -5.11
N ASP A 96 4.89 -13.11 -5.88
CA ASP A 96 5.49 -14.42 -6.20
C ASP A 96 5.86 -15.24 -4.95
N ARG A 97 6.08 -14.57 -3.83
CA ARG A 97 6.52 -15.20 -2.57
C ARG A 97 5.42 -15.38 -1.56
N ILE A 98 4.48 -14.42 -1.50
CA ILE A 98 3.43 -14.44 -0.48
C ILE A 98 2.17 -15.19 -0.92
N VAL A 99 1.83 -15.14 -2.24
CA VAL A 99 0.61 -15.77 -2.75
C VAL A 99 0.59 -17.29 -2.53
N PRO A 100 1.65 -18.05 -2.85
CA PRO A 100 1.65 -19.51 -2.59
C PRO A 100 1.46 -19.88 -1.12
N LEU A 101 1.99 -19.04 -0.21
CA LEU A 101 1.77 -19.24 1.22
C LEU A 101 0.33 -18.91 1.59
N ALA A 102 -0.20 -17.77 1.14
CA ALA A 102 -1.56 -17.34 1.47
C ALA A 102 -2.59 -18.38 0.98
N GLU A 103 -2.41 -18.92 -0.23
CA GLU A 103 -3.24 -20.03 -0.75
C GLU A 103 -3.17 -21.26 0.14
N LYS A 104 -1.96 -21.69 0.53
CA LYS A 104 -1.76 -22.85 1.42
C LYS A 104 -2.44 -22.65 2.77
N GLU A 105 -2.36 -21.48 3.34
CA GLU A 105 -2.91 -21.13 4.65
C GLU A 105 -4.42 -20.73 4.58
N GLY A 106 -5.01 -20.65 3.38
CA GLY A 106 -6.42 -20.28 3.18
C GLY A 106 -6.73 -18.81 3.44
N VAL A 107 -5.72 -17.92 3.36
CA VAL A 107 -5.87 -16.47 3.54
C VAL A 107 -5.91 -15.78 2.18
N LYS A 108 -6.92 -14.95 1.95
CA LYS A 108 -7.07 -14.14 0.75
C LYS A 108 -6.31 -12.84 0.90
N LEU A 109 -5.56 -12.46 -0.14
CA LEU A 109 -4.90 -11.16 -0.19
C LEU A 109 -5.80 -10.17 -0.95
N ALA A 110 -6.01 -8.99 -0.39
CA ALA A 110 -6.72 -7.88 -1.02
C ALA A 110 -5.77 -6.69 -1.10
N LEU A 111 -5.63 -6.11 -2.30
CA LEU A 111 -4.80 -4.93 -2.52
C LEU A 111 -5.67 -3.67 -2.38
N HIS A 112 -5.32 -2.81 -1.42
CA HIS A 112 -5.98 -1.52 -1.23
C HIS A 112 -5.56 -0.56 -2.36
N PRO A 113 -6.50 0.19 -2.97
CA PRO A 113 -6.15 1.23 -3.93
C PRO A 113 -5.32 2.35 -3.29
N ASP A 114 -4.51 3.03 -4.11
CA ASP A 114 -3.72 4.17 -3.65
C ASP A 114 -4.64 5.33 -3.22
N ASP A 115 -4.33 5.94 -2.08
CA ASP A 115 -5.05 7.06 -1.52
C ASP A 115 -4.07 8.21 -1.13
N PRO A 116 -4.20 9.39 -1.74
CA PRO A 116 -5.11 9.78 -2.81
C PRO A 116 -4.78 9.10 -4.16
N PRO A 117 -5.79 8.90 -5.05
CA PRO A 117 -5.60 8.21 -6.32
C PRO A 117 -4.98 9.11 -7.39
N MET A 118 -3.79 9.62 -7.11
CA MET A 118 -3.02 10.46 -8.04
C MET A 118 -1.57 9.98 -8.16
N SER A 119 -0.99 10.17 -9.35
CA SER A 119 0.42 9.85 -9.61
C SER A 119 1.01 10.89 -10.58
N PRO A 120 2.24 11.40 -10.32
CA PRO A 120 3.01 11.13 -9.10
C PRO A 120 2.46 11.89 -7.89
N LEU A 121 2.73 11.38 -6.68
CA LEU A 121 2.53 12.07 -5.43
C LEU A 121 3.90 12.28 -4.76
N LYS A 122 4.27 13.54 -4.46
CA LYS A 122 5.55 13.87 -3.82
C LYS A 122 6.77 13.21 -4.51
N HIS A 123 6.82 13.27 -5.85
CA HIS A 123 7.86 12.68 -6.70
C HIS A 123 7.92 11.14 -6.69
N GLN A 124 6.88 10.49 -6.19
CA GLN A 124 6.76 9.04 -6.18
C GLN A 124 5.58 8.63 -7.07
N GLU A 125 5.82 7.76 -8.02
CA GLU A 125 4.72 7.21 -8.81
C GLU A 125 3.86 6.25 -7.98
N ARG A 126 2.61 6.06 -8.41
CA ARG A 126 1.64 5.16 -7.81
C ARG A 126 1.03 4.28 -8.88
N ILE A 127 0.67 3.05 -8.55
CA ILE A 127 0.30 2.03 -9.55
C ILE A 127 -1.12 1.51 -9.41
N VAL A 128 -1.75 1.65 -8.25
CA VAL A 128 -3.11 1.15 -7.97
C VAL A 128 -4.11 2.31 -7.87
N ILE A 129 -4.01 3.27 -8.80
CA ILE A 129 -4.85 4.48 -8.82
C ILE A 129 -6.13 4.34 -9.67
N HIS A 130 -6.29 3.22 -10.39
CA HIS A 130 -7.41 3.03 -11.32
C HIS A 130 -7.84 1.56 -11.36
N PRO A 131 -9.16 1.25 -11.40
CA PRO A 131 -9.65 -0.13 -11.47
C PRO A 131 -9.08 -0.96 -12.62
N ARG A 132 -8.72 -0.32 -13.75
CA ARG A 132 -8.12 -1.00 -14.90
C ARG A 132 -6.68 -1.44 -14.68
N ARG A 133 -5.93 -0.75 -13.81
CA ARG A 133 -4.53 -1.12 -13.50
C ARG A 133 -4.42 -2.24 -12.49
N SER A 134 -5.41 -2.40 -11.62
CA SER A 134 -5.46 -3.55 -10.72
C SER A 134 -5.71 -4.88 -11.45
N SER A 135 -6.30 -4.87 -12.65
CA SER A 135 -6.45 -6.09 -13.46
C SER A 135 -5.15 -6.53 -14.14
N GLU A 136 -4.15 -5.67 -14.26
CA GLU A 136 -2.81 -6.02 -14.79
C GLU A 136 -1.99 -6.85 -13.79
N CYS A 137 -2.36 -6.84 -12.50
CA CYS A 137 -1.71 -7.63 -11.45
C CYS A 137 -2.09 -9.12 -11.47
N PHE A 138 -3.19 -9.50 -12.16
CA PHE A 138 -3.84 -10.82 -12.05
C PHE A 138 -4.05 -11.49 -13.41
N GLY A 139 -3.35 -11.03 -14.45
CA GLY A 139 -3.36 -11.60 -15.79
C GLY A 139 -2.37 -12.72 -15.99
#